data_9f84dd5f30f9fd397a8a9330c7e037bb
#
_entry.id   9f84dd5f30f9fd397a8a9330c7e037bb
#
_cell.length_a   1.000
_cell.length_b   1.000
_cell.length_c   1.000
_cell.angle_alpha   90.00
_cell.angle_beta   90.00
_cell.angle_gamma   90.00
#
_symmetry.space_group_name_H-M   'P 1'
#
loop_
_entity.id
_entity.type
_entity.pdbx_description
1 polymer ?
#
loop_
_entity_poly.entity_id
_entity_poly.type
_entity_poly.pdbx_seq_one_letter_code
_entity_poly.pdbx_strand_id
1 'polypeptide(L)'
;GLRVLLGTRQASVSASDTRAETLAEMDARAVGMARLAPEDPTVGLAEPRQLSDLRNADALDLSDPDADPAPAALEEAARRAEATALGVEGISQVQSASAGFSRQHIHLAATNGFSGGYARTSHGLSCVAITGEGLGMERDYFGEGRIHAEDMPAAENIGRIAAERTIARAGARKPPTGAFPVIYHERISSGVIGHLLSATNGTAIA
;
A
#
# COMPACT_ATOMS: atom_id res chain seq x y z
N GLY A 1 15.72 6.85 5.68
CA GLY A 1 15.77 6.35 7.05
C GLY A 1 17.13 5.79 7.43
N LEU A 2 17.50 5.89 8.70
CA LEU A 2 18.71 5.33 9.28
C LEU A 2 18.32 4.37 10.40
N ARG A 3 18.86 3.15 10.35
CA ARG A 3 18.76 2.16 11.43
C ARG A 3 20.15 1.92 12.01
N VAL A 4 20.28 2.03 13.33
CA VAL A 4 21.52 1.82 14.07
C VAL A 4 21.35 0.61 14.98
N LEU A 5 22.36 -0.27 14.99
CA LEU A 5 22.46 -1.40 15.90
C LEU A 5 23.69 -1.22 16.79
N LEU A 6 23.49 -1.35 18.11
CA LEU A 6 24.56 -1.35 19.12
C LEU A 6 24.48 -2.65 19.93
N GLY A 7 25.22 -3.66 19.50
CA GLY A 7 25.03 -5.02 20.01
C GLY A 7 23.63 -5.53 19.67
N THR A 8 22.87 -5.89 20.69
CA THR A 8 21.48 -6.35 20.60
C THR A 8 20.45 -5.22 20.74
N ARG A 9 20.86 -3.96 20.71
CA ARG A 9 19.97 -2.79 20.82
C ARG A 9 19.85 -2.11 19.46
N GLN A 10 18.68 -1.60 19.14
CA GLN A 10 18.46 -0.93 17.88
C GLN A 10 17.57 0.31 18.02
N ALA A 11 17.77 1.26 17.11
CA ALA A 11 16.86 2.36 16.88
C ALA A 11 16.79 2.72 15.40
N SER A 12 15.66 3.29 15.01
CA SER A 12 15.45 3.78 13.66
C SER A 12 14.94 5.21 13.71
N VAL A 13 15.47 6.04 12.84
CA VAL A 13 15.04 7.42 12.62
C VAL A 13 14.83 7.66 11.13
N SER A 14 13.97 8.60 10.78
CA SER A 14 13.72 9.00 9.40
C SER A 14 13.66 10.51 9.28
N ALA A 15 14.02 11.01 8.11
CA ALA A 15 13.84 12.40 7.72
C ALA A 15 13.48 12.47 6.24
N SER A 16 12.86 13.55 5.83
CA SER A 16 12.59 13.89 4.43
C SER A 16 13.66 14.79 3.82
N ASP A 17 14.64 15.20 4.61
CA ASP A 17 15.75 16.09 4.23
C ASP A 17 17.06 15.30 4.25
N THR A 18 17.86 15.48 3.20
CA THR A 18 19.15 14.80 3.01
C THR A 18 20.35 15.74 3.11
N ARG A 19 20.19 16.95 3.64
CA ARG A 19 21.31 17.87 3.90
C ARG A 19 22.26 17.27 4.93
N ALA A 20 23.54 17.59 4.81
CA ALA A 20 24.59 17.04 5.68
C ALA A 20 24.31 17.26 7.18
N GLU A 21 23.79 18.43 7.54
CA GLU A 21 23.42 18.78 8.92
C GLU A 21 22.31 17.87 9.45
N THR A 22 21.24 17.67 8.66
CA THR A 22 20.13 16.78 9.01
C THR A 22 20.59 15.34 9.15
N LEU A 23 21.48 14.89 8.27
CA LEU A 23 22.05 13.53 8.35
C LEU A 23 22.90 13.36 9.62
N ALA A 24 23.71 14.37 10.01
CA ALA A 24 24.48 14.33 11.24
C ALA A 24 23.59 14.30 12.48
N GLU A 25 22.50 15.07 12.49
CA GLU A 25 21.51 15.03 13.57
C GLU A 25 20.80 13.67 13.65
N MET A 26 20.45 13.08 12.50
CA MET A 26 19.86 11.74 12.44
C MET A 26 20.78 10.68 13.02
N ASP A 27 22.07 10.74 12.71
CA ASP A 27 23.07 9.82 13.22
C ASP A 27 23.18 9.93 14.75
N ALA A 28 23.41 11.13 15.27
CA ALA A 28 23.49 11.38 16.71
C ALA A 28 22.21 10.92 17.45
N ARG A 29 21.05 11.19 16.88
CA ARG A 29 19.75 10.80 17.43
C ARG A 29 19.59 9.27 17.45
N ALA A 30 19.86 8.61 16.31
CA ALA A 30 19.73 7.15 16.21
C ALA A 30 20.65 6.42 17.18
N VAL A 31 21.90 6.87 17.31
CA VAL A 31 22.87 6.34 18.28
C VAL A 31 22.41 6.55 19.71
N GLY A 32 21.95 7.78 20.04
CA GLY A 32 21.42 8.11 21.37
C GLY A 32 20.21 7.24 21.75
N MET A 33 19.28 7.05 20.82
CA MET A 33 18.12 6.19 21.01
C MET A 33 18.50 4.71 21.17
N ALA A 34 19.42 4.21 20.34
CA ALA A 34 19.86 2.81 20.40
C ALA A 34 20.53 2.49 21.74
N ARG A 35 21.26 3.43 22.35
CA ARG A 35 21.88 3.26 23.69
C ARG A 35 20.85 3.04 24.79
N LEU A 36 19.66 3.65 24.64
CA LEU A 36 18.59 3.58 25.63
C LEU A 36 17.55 2.48 25.34
N ALA A 37 17.60 1.89 24.14
CA ALA A 37 16.67 0.84 23.75
C ALA A 37 16.89 -0.43 24.59
N PRO A 38 15.86 -1.23 24.85
CA PRO A 38 15.99 -2.54 25.47
C PRO A 38 16.83 -3.46 24.58
N GLU A 39 17.45 -4.47 25.19
CA GLU A 39 18.14 -5.51 24.46
C GLU A 39 17.14 -6.47 23.81
N ASP A 40 17.42 -6.82 22.56
CA ASP A 40 16.64 -7.79 21.79
C ASP A 40 17.63 -8.78 21.12
N PRO A 41 17.71 -10.02 21.61
CA PRO A 41 18.67 -11.01 21.11
C PRO A 41 18.40 -11.43 19.65
N THR A 42 17.25 -11.03 19.08
CA THR A 42 16.85 -11.40 17.72
C THR A 42 17.29 -10.39 16.67
N VAL A 43 17.80 -9.20 17.07
CA VAL A 43 18.21 -8.18 16.11
C VAL A 43 19.66 -8.37 15.67
N GLY A 44 19.91 -8.03 14.41
CA GLY A 44 21.24 -8.07 13.81
C GLY A 44 21.20 -7.73 12.33
N LEU A 45 22.37 -7.63 11.73
CA LEU A 45 22.55 -7.59 10.29
C LEU A 45 22.75 -9.02 9.78
N ALA A 46 22.29 -9.27 8.56
CA ALA A 46 22.61 -10.52 7.85
C ALA A 46 24.12 -10.70 7.74
N GLU A 47 24.60 -11.92 7.90
CA GLU A 47 26.00 -12.25 7.67
C GLU A 47 26.34 -12.09 6.18
N PRO A 48 27.60 -11.77 5.82
CA PRO A 48 28.00 -11.61 4.42
C PRO A 48 27.60 -12.76 3.49
N ARG A 49 27.65 -14.00 3.99
CA ARG A 49 27.23 -15.20 3.24
C ARG A 49 25.73 -15.31 2.97
N GLN A 50 24.92 -14.53 3.68
CA GLN A 50 23.45 -14.48 3.53
C GLN A 50 23.01 -13.36 2.59
N LEU A 51 23.94 -12.50 2.15
CA LEU A 51 23.62 -11.42 1.24
C LEU A 51 23.34 -11.96 -0.16
N SER A 52 22.34 -11.40 -0.81
CA SER A 52 22.09 -11.69 -2.21
C SER A 52 23.18 -11.08 -3.10
N ASP A 53 23.54 -11.76 -4.16
CA ASP A 53 24.36 -11.20 -5.24
C ASP A 53 23.58 -10.24 -6.14
N LEU A 54 22.26 -10.35 -6.13
CA LEU A 54 21.37 -9.41 -6.83
C LEU A 54 21.36 -8.07 -6.10
N ARG A 55 21.76 -7.01 -6.81
CA ARG A 55 21.84 -5.65 -6.28
C ARG A 55 20.77 -4.72 -6.85
N ASN A 56 19.99 -5.21 -7.79
CA ASN A 56 18.83 -4.54 -8.38
C ASN A 56 17.67 -5.52 -8.51
N ALA A 57 16.56 -5.05 -9.00
CA ALA A 57 15.36 -5.85 -9.23
C ALA A 57 14.87 -5.75 -10.68
N ASP A 58 15.76 -5.49 -11.63
CA ASP A 58 15.42 -5.26 -13.04
C ASP A 58 14.68 -6.46 -13.66
N ALA A 59 15.07 -7.68 -13.25
CA ALA A 59 14.41 -8.91 -13.70
C ALA A 59 12.97 -9.08 -13.18
N LEU A 60 12.52 -8.26 -12.23
CA LEU A 60 11.17 -8.31 -11.67
C LEU A 60 10.21 -7.33 -12.34
N ASP A 61 10.69 -6.52 -13.29
CA ASP A 61 9.90 -5.57 -14.06
C ASP A 61 8.97 -4.69 -13.19
N LEU A 62 9.56 -4.05 -12.19
CA LEU A 62 8.83 -3.26 -11.20
C LEU A 62 8.63 -1.80 -11.57
N SER A 63 9.08 -1.38 -12.74
CA SER A 63 9.06 0.02 -13.14
C SER A 63 8.65 0.18 -14.60
N ASP A 64 7.69 1.05 -14.83
CA ASP A 64 7.34 1.58 -16.14
C ASP A 64 8.26 2.80 -16.41
N PRO A 65 9.33 2.63 -17.20
CA PRO A 65 10.38 3.63 -17.29
C PRO A 65 9.91 4.93 -17.99
N ASP A 66 8.99 4.79 -18.91
CA ASP A 66 8.52 5.88 -19.78
C ASP A 66 7.26 6.57 -19.21
N ALA A 67 6.68 6.03 -18.13
CA ALA A 67 5.48 6.59 -17.55
C ALA A 67 5.75 7.96 -16.89
N ASP A 68 5.08 8.97 -17.38
CA ASP A 68 5.05 10.32 -16.78
C ASP A 68 3.68 10.98 -17.09
N PRO A 69 2.58 10.44 -16.52
CA PRO A 69 1.25 10.94 -16.82
C PRO A 69 1.08 12.39 -16.34
N ALA A 70 0.64 13.26 -17.25
CA ALA A 70 0.28 14.60 -16.89
C ALA A 70 -0.85 14.62 -15.84
N PRO A 71 -0.85 15.53 -14.86
CA PRO A 71 -1.91 15.64 -13.86
C PRO A 71 -3.32 15.70 -14.46
N ALA A 72 -3.49 16.40 -15.59
CA ALA A 72 -4.76 16.49 -16.30
C ALA A 72 -5.26 15.13 -16.83
N ALA A 73 -4.37 14.22 -17.21
CA ALA A 73 -4.75 12.88 -17.65
C ALA A 73 -5.25 12.03 -16.47
N LEU A 74 -4.64 12.17 -15.31
CA LEU A 74 -5.10 11.51 -14.08
C LEU A 74 -6.46 12.06 -13.64
N GLU A 75 -6.63 13.38 -13.67
CA GLU A 75 -7.91 14.02 -13.36
C GLU A 75 -9.02 13.54 -14.31
N GLU A 76 -8.74 13.46 -15.61
CA GLU A 76 -9.71 12.99 -16.60
C GLU A 76 -10.07 11.51 -16.39
N ALA A 77 -9.11 10.66 -16.02
CA ALA A 77 -9.39 9.27 -15.68
C ALA A 77 -10.32 9.16 -14.46
N ALA A 78 -10.08 9.96 -13.41
CA ALA A 78 -10.94 10.01 -12.24
C ALA A 78 -12.36 10.49 -12.61
N ARG A 79 -12.50 11.55 -13.43
CA ARG A 79 -13.80 12.06 -13.91
C ARG A 79 -14.59 11.04 -14.71
N ARG A 80 -13.93 10.26 -15.58
CA ARG A 80 -14.60 9.20 -16.35
C ARG A 80 -15.10 8.08 -15.47
N ALA A 81 -14.33 7.68 -14.44
CA ALA A 81 -14.78 6.70 -13.46
C ALA A 81 -15.99 7.21 -12.68
N GLU A 82 -15.95 8.46 -12.20
CA GLU A 82 -17.04 9.13 -11.50
C GLU A 82 -18.31 9.21 -12.36
N ALA A 83 -18.19 9.74 -13.58
CA ALA A 83 -19.31 9.90 -14.49
C ALA A 83 -19.97 8.56 -14.82
N THR A 84 -19.18 7.52 -15.02
CA THR A 84 -19.70 6.17 -15.25
C THR A 84 -20.45 5.63 -14.04
N ALA A 85 -19.91 5.81 -12.84
CA ALA A 85 -20.58 5.37 -11.62
C ALA A 85 -21.92 6.10 -11.41
N LEU A 86 -21.96 7.41 -11.61
CA LEU A 86 -23.18 8.24 -11.52
C LEU A 86 -24.22 7.89 -12.58
N GLY A 87 -23.79 7.37 -13.73
CA GLY A 87 -24.69 6.91 -14.79
C GLY A 87 -25.41 5.60 -14.50
N VAL A 88 -25.03 4.88 -13.46
CA VAL A 88 -25.69 3.61 -13.06
C VAL A 88 -26.94 3.92 -12.23
N GLU A 89 -28.07 3.38 -12.66
CA GLU A 89 -29.35 3.53 -11.95
C GLU A 89 -29.24 3.05 -10.48
N GLY A 90 -29.70 3.86 -9.56
CA GLY A 90 -29.67 3.58 -8.12
C GLY A 90 -28.43 4.15 -7.40
N ILE A 91 -27.44 4.68 -8.11
CA ILE A 91 -26.36 5.45 -7.48
C ILE A 91 -26.85 6.88 -7.22
N SER A 92 -26.78 7.30 -5.97
CA SER A 92 -27.19 8.65 -5.56
C SER A 92 -26.03 9.65 -5.62
N GLN A 93 -24.79 9.19 -5.38
CA GLN A 93 -23.60 10.04 -5.41
C GLN A 93 -22.31 9.22 -5.48
N VAL A 94 -21.21 9.88 -5.83
CA VAL A 94 -19.84 9.36 -5.70
C VAL A 94 -19.14 10.10 -4.58
N GLN A 95 -18.66 9.37 -3.60
CA GLN A 95 -17.91 9.93 -2.47
C GLN A 95 -16.54 10.42 -2.90
N SER A 96 -15.87 9.64 -3.75
CA SER A 96 -14.57 9.99 -4.31
C SER A 96 -14.28 9.18 -5.55
N ALA A 97 -13.57 9.80 -6.49
CA ALA A 97 -12.85 9.14 -7.56
C ALA A 97 -11.42 9.68 -7.56
N SER A 98 -10.45 8.79 -7.55
CA SER A 98 -9.05 9.17 -7.39
C SER A 98 -8.17 8.42 -8.38
N ALA A 99 -7.33 9.15 -9.10
CA ALA A 99 -6.27 8.61 -9.92
C ALA A 99 -4.92 9.11 -9.40
N GLY A 100 -3.90 8.27 -9.45
CA GLY A 100 -2.58 8.61 -8.98
C GLY A 100 -1.49 7.85 -9.69
N PHE A 101 -0.33 8.47 -9.74
CA PHE A 101 0.91 7.88 -10.20
C PHE A 101 2.01 8.15 -9.18
N SER A 102 2.86 7.16 -8.96
CA SER A 102 4.08 7.35 -8.18
C SER A 102 5.26 6.63 -8.83
N ARG A 103 6.42 7.27 -8.75
CA ARG A 103 7.71 6.65 -9.08
C ARG A 103 8.60 6.77 -7.87
N GLN A 104 9.16 5.65 -7.45
CA GLN A 104 10.04 5.58 -6.29
C GLN A 104 11.36 4.95 -6.69
N HIS A 105 12.46 5.53 -6.21
CA HIS A 105 13.78 4.94 -6.24
C HIS A 105 14.15 4.55 -4.82
N ILE A 106 14.37 3.27 -4.61
CA ILE A 106 14.68 2.70 -3.30
C ILE A 106 16.11 2.22 -3.33
N HIS A 107 16.91 2.63 -2.35
CA HIS A 107 18.26 2.15 -2.17
C HIS A 107 18.50 1.79 -0.71
N LEU A 108 19.09 0.64 -0.48
CA LEU A 108 19.50 0.15 0.84
C LEU A 108 21.01 -0.06 0.85
N ALA A 109 21.68 0.50 1.84
CA ALA A 109 23.07 0.23 2.13
C ALA A 109 23.22 -0.14 3.60
N ALA A 110 24.15 -1.06 3.90
CA ALA A 110 24.39 -1.52 5.26
C ALA A 110 25.88 -1.79 5.48
N THR A 111 26.32 -1.68 6.74
CA THR A 111 27.74 -1.86 7.13
C THR A 111 28.25 -3.29 6.97
N ASN A 112 27.38 -4.27 6.71
CA ASN A 112 27.75 -5.64 6.37
C ASN A 112 28.20 -5.82 4.90
N GLY A 113 28.28 -4.72 4.12
CA GLY A 113 28.69 -4.72 2.72
C GLY A 113 27.55 -4.81 1.71
N PHE A 114 26.29 -4.87 2.17
CA PHE A 114 25.18 -4.78 1.24
C PHE A 114 25.01 -3.34 0.72
N SER A 115 24.83 -3.22 -0.59
CA SER A 115 24.38 -1.98 -1.25
C SER A 115 23.64 -2.36 -2.50
N GLY A 116 22.36 -1.98 -2.60
CA GLY A 116 21.53 -2.32 -3.73
C GLY A 116 20.22 -1.54 -3.69
N GLY A 117 19.52 -1.50 -4.83
CA GLY A 117 18.29 -0.77 -4.94
C GLY A 117 17.52 -1.05 -6.22
N TYR A 118 16.35 -0.46 -6.34
CA TYR A 118 15.48 -0.62 -7.50
C TYR A 118 14.56 0.60 -7.66
N ALA A 119 14.06 0.75 -8.86
CA ALA A 119 12.96 1.67 -9.14
C ALA A 119 11.62 0.91 -9.11
N ARG A 120 10.57 1.60 -8.72
CA ARG A 120 9.20 1.08 -8.78
C ARG A 120 8.24 2.19 -9.20
N THR A 121 7.32 1.86 -10.10
CA THR A 121 6.19 2.70 -10.44
C THR A 121 4.88 2.09 -9.93
N SER A 122 3.88 2.94 -9.77
CA SER A 122 2.53 2.52 -9.44
C SER A 122 1.53 3.48 -10.06
N HIS A 123 0.64 2.95 -10.87
CA HIS A 123 -0.56 3.61 -11.37
C HIS A 123 -1.73 3.13 -10.52
N GLY A 124 -2.61 4.04 -10.12
CA GLY A 124 -3.79 3.68 -9.34
C GLY A 124 -5.01 4.46 -9.79
N LEU A 125 -6.17 3.81 -9.79
CA LEU A 125 -7.47 4.44 -10.02
C LEU A 125 -8.51 3.75 -9.15
N SER A 126 -9.32 4.52 -8.45
CA SER A 126 -10.38 4.01 -7.59
C SER A 126 -11.61 4.89 -7.63
N CYS A 127 -12.77 4.29 -7.36
CA CYS A 127 -14.04 4.98 -7.23
C CYS A 127 -14.81 4.41 -6.03
N VAL A 128 -15.42 5.29 -5.24
CA VAL A 128 -16.30 4.96 -4.11
C VAL A 128 -17.67 5.51 -4.42
N ALA A 129 -18.64 4.64 -4.64
CA ALA A 129 -20.02 5.01 -4.95
C ALA A 129 -20.95 4.84 -3.73
N ILE A 130 -22.06 5.57 -3.73
CA ILE A 130 -23.07 5.55 -2.68
C ILE A 130 -24.45 5.36 -3.34
N THR A 131 -25.28 4.50 -2.74
CA THR A 131 -26.69 4.30 -3.09
C THR A 131 -27.58 4.66 -1.91
N GLY A 132 -28.85 4.92 -2.17
CA GLY A 132 -29.84 5.24 -1.14
C GLY A 132 -29.73 6.64 -0.58
N GLU A 133 -30.54 6.91 0.46
CA GLU A 133 -30.62 8.20 1.14
C GLU A 133 -30.73 8.02 2.66
N GLY A 134 -30.28 9.02 3.42
CA GLY A 134 -30.37 9.05 4.88
C GLY A 134 -29.77 7.81 5.54
N LEU A 135 -30.52 7.16 6.42
CA LEU A 135 -30.09 5.95 7.12
C LEU A 135 -30.07 4.68 6.24
N GLY A 136 -30.60 4.76 5.03
CA GLY A 136 -30.59 3.67 4.04
C GLY A 136 -29.42 3.76 3.06
N MET A 137 -28.48 4.69 3.26
CA MET A 137 -27.30 4.79 2.42
C MET A 137 -26.36 3.60 2.64
N GLU A 138 -25.94 3.05 1.51
CA GLU A 138 -24.86 2.03 1.46
C GLU A 138 -23.76 2.51 0.52
N ARG A 139 -22.56 2.08 0.77
CA ARG A 139 -21.41 2.40 -0.08
C ARG A 139 -20.51 1.19 -0.32
N ASP A 140 -19.91 1.16 -1.48
CA ASP A 140 -18.84 0.24 -1.79
C ASP A 140 -17.87 0.90 -2.77
N TYR A 141 -16.81 0.21 -3.09
CA TYR A 141 -15.75 0.73 -3.93
C TYR A 141 -15.19 -0.33 -4.87
N PHE A 142 -14.53 0.15 -5.90
CA PHE A 142 -13.59 -0.62 -6.66
C PHE A 142 -12.36 0.24 -7.00
N GLY A 143 -11.20 -0.39 -7.01
CA GLY A 143 -9.95 0.24 -7.40
C GLY A 143 -8.94 -0.79 -7.81
N GLU A 144 -8.05 -0.38 -8.70
CA GLU A 144 -6.94 -1.18 -9.20
C GLU A 144 -5.64 -0.39 -9.14
N GLY A 145 -4.54 -1.13 -8.97
CA GLY A 145 -3.19 -0.62 -9.03
C GLY A 145 -2.30 -1.52 -9.88
N ARG A 146 -1.50 -0.92 -10.75
CA ARG A 146 -0.58 -1.63 -11.65
C ARG A 146 0.77 -0.94 -11.68
N ILE A 147 1.80 -1.71 -12.04
CA ILE A 147 3.15 -1.20 -12.26
C ILE A 147 3.20 -0.44 -13.58
N HIS A 148 2.63 -1.02 -14.62
CA HIS A 148 2.59 -0.46 -15.97
C HIS A 148 1.23 0.17 -16.28
N ALA A 149 1.25 1.31 -16.99
CA ALA A 149 0.03 2.02 -17.39
C ALA A 149 -0.88 1.18 -18.28
N GLU A 150 -0.29 0.37 -19.17
CA GLU A 150 -1.01 -0.47 -20.13
C GLU A 150 -1.83 -1.58 -19.47
N ASP A 151 -1.46 -2.00 -18.26
CA ASP A 151 -2.16 -3.01 -17.48
C ASP A 151 -3.36 -2.44 -16.71
N MET A 152 -3.50 -1.11 -16.67
CA MET A 152 -4.63 -0.49 -15.98
C MET A 152 -5.93 -0.73 -16.73
N PRO A 153 -6.99 -1.17 -16.04
CA PRO A 153 -8.31 -1.25 -16.67
C PRO A 153 -8.83 0.13 -17.04
N ALA A 154 -9.72 0.18 -18.02
CA ALA A 154 -10.40 1.42 -18.40
C ALA A 154 -11.11 2.06 -17.20
N ALA A 155 -11.09 3.38 -17.12
CA ALA A 155 -11.69 4.14 -16.03
C ALA A 155 -13.19 3.85 -15.87
N GLU A 156 -13.88 3.64 -16.98
CA GLU A 156 -15.28 3.26 -17.03
C GLU A 156 -15.55 1.93 -16.32
N ASN A 157 -14.66 0.95 -16.45
CA ASN A 157 -14.78 -0.33 -15.75
C ASN A 157 -14.65 -0.14 -14.22
N ILE A 158 -13.76 0.73 -13.78
CA ILE A 158 -13.60 1.04 -12.34
C ILE A 158 -14.90 1.64 -11.79
N GLY A 159 -15.43 2.66 -12.44
CA GLY A 159 -16.68 3.30 -12.02
C GLY A 159 -17.89 2.35 -12.04
N ARG A 160 -18.05 1.57 -13.12
CA ARG A 160 -19.13 0.60 -13.27
C ARG A 160 -19.10 -0.47 -12.17
N ILE A 161 -17.94 -1.09 -11.93
CA ILE A 161 -17.82 -2.14 -10.90
C ILE A 161 -18.05 -1.56 -9.50
N ALA A 162 -17.57 -0.35 -9.20
CA ALA A 162 -17.84 0.32 -7.94
C ALA A 162 -19.34 0.52 -7.73
N ALA A 163 -20.06 0.98 -8.76
CA ALA A 163 -21.50 1.18 -8.73
C ALA A 163 -22.26 -0.14 -8.56
N GLU A 164 -21.97 -1.17 -9.35
CA GLU A 164 -22.59 -2.50 -9.26
C GLU A 164 -22.45 -3.10 -7.85
N ARG A 165 -21.24 -3.01 -7.28
CA ARG A 165 -20.98 -3.47 -5.90
C ARG A 165 -21.78 -2.69 -4.86
N THR A 166 -21.89 -1.39 -5.07
CA THR A 166 -22.66 -0.52 -4.18
C THR A 166 -24.15 -0.86 -4.21
N ILE A 167 -24.72 -1.04 -5.40
CA ILE A 167 -26.13 -1.46 -5.59
C ILE A 167 -26.39 -2.82 -4.94
N ALA A 168 -25.44 -3.77 -5.07
CA ALA A 168 -25.57 -5.09 -4.46
C ALA A 168 -25.67 -5.04 -2.91
N ARG A 169 -25.33 -3.91 -2.28
CA ARG A 169 -25.48 -3.70 -0.83
C ARG A 169 -26.78 -3.04 -0.44
N ALA A 170 -27.56 -2.55 -1.40
CA ALA A 170 -28.82 -1.90 -1.12
C ALA A 170 -29.76 -2.79 -0.30
N GLY A 171 -30.40 -2.23 0.73
CA GLY A 171 -31.26 -2.96 1.63
C GLY A 171 -30.56 -3.92 2.59
N ALA A 172 -29.28 -3.73 2.87
CA ALA A 172 -28.52 -4.51 3.84
C ALA A 172 -29.23 -4.57 5.19
N ARG A 173 -29.21 -5.75 5.83
CA ARG A 173 -29.85 -5.99 7.13
C ARG A 173 -28.85 -6.57 8.12
N LYS A 174 -28.99 -6.17 9.38
CA LYS A 174 -28.21 -6.78 10.46
C LYS A 174 -28.62 -8.26 10.63
N PRO A 175 -27.69 -9.20 10.55
CA PRO A 175 -27.99 -10.61 10.80
C PRO A 175 -28.33 -10.82 12.28
N PRO A 176 -29.09 -11.88 12.65
CA PRO A 176 -29.32 -12.24 14.03
C PRO A 176 -28.00 -12.65 14.71
N THR A 177 -27.95 -12.54 16.04
CA THR A 177 -26.79 -13.03 16.80
C THR A 177 -26.83 -14.55 16.88
N GLY A 178 -25.75 -15.22 16.55
CA GLY A 178 -25.65 -16.69 16.56
C GLY A 178 -24.39 -17.21 15.92
N ALA A 179 -24.24 -18.53 15.87
CA ALA A 179 -23.17 -19.19 15.12
C ALA A 179 -23.67 -19.52 13.72
N PHE A 180 -22.91 -19.10 12.73
CA PHE A 180 -23.26 -19.28 11.31
C PHE A 180 -22.05 -19.79 10.52
N PRO A 181 -22.28 -20.60 9.47
CA PRO A 181 -21.27 -20.81 8.44
C PRO A 181 -20.88 -19.47 7.80
N VAL A 182 -19.57 -19.23 7.63
CA VAL A 182 -19.05 -17.99 7.05
C VAL A 182 -18.33 -18.31 5.74
N ILE A 183 -18.73 -17.63 4.68
CA ILE A 183 -18.04 -17.65 3.39
C ILE A 183 -17.30 -16.31 3.24
N TYR A 184 -15.98 -16.40 3.11
CA TYR A 184 -15.15 -15.22 2.85
C TYR A 184 -15.16 -14.91 1.35
N HIS A 185 -15.65 -13.74 0.99
CA HIS A 185 -15.58 -13.26 -0.38
C HIS A 185 -14.12 -13.09 -0.82
N GLU A 186 -13.82 -13.32 -2.09
CA GLU A 186 -12.46 -13.23 -2.65
C GLU A 186 -11.72 -11.93 -2.28
N ARG A 187 -12.41 -10.80 -2.24
CA ARG A 187 -11.85 -9.47 -1.89
C ARG A 187 -11.22 -9.40 -0.50
N ILE A 188 -11.66 -10.25 0.43
CA ILE A 188 -11.23 -10.25 1.83
C ILE A 188 -10.56 -11.56 2.23
N SER A 189 -10.57 -12.58 1.38
CA SER A 189 -10.01 -13.89 1.68
C SER A 189 -8.51 -13.85 1.98
N SER A 190 -7.76 -12.96 1.32
CA SER A 190 -6.36 -12.71 1.61
C SER A 190 -6.11 -12.23 3.05
N GLY A 191 -7.09 -11.57 3.68
CA GLY A 191 -7.01 -11.16 5.08
C GLY A 191 -6.84 -12.33 6.03
N VAL A 192 -7.47 -13.47 5.74
CA VAL A 192 -7.32 -14.70 6.56
C VAL A 192 -5.88 -15.20 6.53
N ILE A 193 -5.27 -15.20 5.32
CA ILE A 193 -3.84 -15.54 5.17
C ILE A 193 -2.95 -14.50 5.85
N GLY A 194 -3.30 -13.22 5.72
CA GLY A 194 -2.59 -12.12 6.39
C GLY A 194 -2.58 -12.28 7.91
N HIS A 195 -3.68 -12.69 8.53
CA HIS A 195 -3.75 -12.97 9.96
C HIS A 195 -2.85 -14.14 10.36
N LEU A 196 -2.82 -15.21 9.57
CA LEU A 196 -1.92 -16.33 9.81
C LEU A 196 -0.46 -15.88 9.74
N LEU A 197 -0.06 -15.16 8.68
CA LEU A 197 1.30 -14.66 8.52
C LEU A 197 1.70 -13.71 9.66
N SER A 198 0.79 -12.86 10.10
CA SER A 198 1.04 -11.97 11.25
C SER A 198 1.26 -12.76 12.55
N ALA A 199 0.50 -13.84 12.75
CA ALA A 199 0.64 -14.71 13.91
C ALA A 199 1.92 -15.57 13.89
N THR A 200 2.57 -15.73 12.73
CA THR A 200 3.85 -16.45 12.61
C THR A 200 5.07 -15.52 12.71
N ASN A 201 4.86 -14.22 12.90
CA ASN A 201 5.95 -13.28 13.09
C ASN A 201 6.64 -13.54 14.44
N GLY A 202 7.96 -13.79 14.42
CA GLY A 202 8.75 -14.14 15.61
C GLY A 202 8.59 -13.14 16.77
N THR A 203 8.55 -11.85 16.49
CA THR A 203 8.34 -10.81 17.51
C THR A 203 6.92 -10.77 18.08
N ALA A 204 5.95 -11.37 17.41
CA ALA A 204 4.57 -11.49 17.91
C ALA A 204 4.36 -12.77 18.75
N ILE A 205 5.27 -13.75 18.63
CA ILE A 205 5.22 -15.05 19.32
C ILE A 205 6.08 -15.03 20.59
N ALA A 206 7.16 -14.24 20.56
CA ALA A 206 8.07 -14.06 21.71
C ALA A 206 7.47 -13.08 22.72
#